data_ae1e334a38d7be2c1b017b742b7d3b89
#
_entry.id   ae1e334a38d7be2c1b017b742b7d3b89
#
_cell.length_a   1.000
_cell.length_b   1.000
_cell.length_c   1.000
_cell.angle_alpha   90.00
_cell.angle_beta   90.00
_cell.angle_gamma   90.00
#
_symmetry.space_group_name_H-M   'P 1'
#
loop_
_entity.id
_entity.type
_entity.pdbx_description
1 polymer ?
#
loop_
_entity_poly.entity_id
_entity_poly.type
_entity_poly.pdbx_seq_one_letter_code
_entity_poly.pdbx_strand_id
1 'polypeptide(L)'
;MKRTRLPKALREQVWRVYNGNKFEAKCWVQWCENLVTPFTFEAGHNIPRSKGGTDDIDNLRPICSGCNRSMGAYWTIDEFSALSSRSANFLERFRFLKN
;
A
#
# COMPACT_ATOMS: atom_id res chain seq x y z
N MET A 1 -12.79 -12.78 -17.13
CA MET A 1 -12.84 -13.29 -15.93
C MET A 1 -12.71 -12.33 -14.84
N LYS A 2 -13.35 -12.56 -13.79
CA LYS A 2 -13.32 -11.64 -12.83
C LYS A 2 -12.25 -11.79 -11.88
N ARG A 3 -11.74 -10.75 -11.39
CA ARG A 3 -10.78 -10.78 -10.46
C ARG A 3 -11.32 -11.17 -9.17
N THR A 4 -10.62 -11.94 -8.44
CA THR A 4 -11.04 -12.36 -7.15
C THR A 4 -10.82 -11.24 -6.15
N ARG A 5 -11.89 -10.90 -5.42
CA ARG A 5 -11.76 -9.91 -4.42
C ARG A 5 -11.44 -10.57 -3.14
N LEU A 6 -10.70 -9.89 -2.27
CA LEU A 6 -10.43 -10.40 -0.94
C LEU A 6 -11.71 -10.39 -0.14
N PRO A 7 -11.95 -11.40 0.67
CA PRO A 7 -13.12 -11.40 1.52
C PRO A 7 -13.10 -10.22 2.47
N LYS A 8 -14.27 -9.69 2.75
CA LYS A 8 -14.39 -8.56 3.64
C LYS A 8 -13.78 -8.83 5.00
N ALA A 9 -13.98 -10.04 5.51
CA ALA A 9 -13.43 -10.38 6.81
C ALA A 9 -11.91 -10.34 6.82
N LEU A 10 -11.29 -10.75 5.73
CA LEU A 10 -9.85 -10.72 5.64
C LEU A 10 -9.37 -9.28 5.59
N ARG A 11 -10.06 -8.46 4.86
CA ARG A 11 -9.73 -7.06 4.75
C ARG A 11 -9.78 -6.40 6.12
N GLU A 12 -10.78 -6.73 6.91
CA GLU A 12 -10.90 -6.18 8.25
C GLU A 12 -9.75 -6.65 9.14
N GLN A 13 -9.34 -7.90 8.97
CA GLN A 13 -8.23 -8.43 9.72
C GLN A 13 -6.93 -7.70 9.40
N VAL A 14 -6.73 -7.37 8.14
CA VAL A 14 -5.56 -6.62 7.73
C VAL A 14 -5.51 -5.31 8.48
N TRP A 15 -6.63 -4.59 8.52
CA TRP A 15 -6.65 -3.33 9.23
C TRP A 15 -6.29 -3.51 10.70
N ARG A 16 -6.89 -4.49 11.33
CA ARG A 16 -6.67 -4.70 12.75
C ARG A 16 -5.26 -5.14 13.09
N VAL A 17 -4.70 -6.00 12.27
CA VAL A 17 -3.35 -6.49 12.52
C VAL A 17 -2.34 -5.35 12.46
N TYR A 18 -2.50 -4.48 11.48
CA TYR A 18 -1.50 -3.43 11.29
C TYR A 18 -1.81 -2.13 12.01
N ASN A 19 -3.06 -1.82 12.22
CA ASN A 19 -3.44 -0.55 12.81
C ASN A 19 -4.22 -0.64 14.12
N GLY A 20 -4.57 -1.84 14.53
CA GLY A 20 -5.27 -2.02 15.79
C GLY A 20 -6.65 -1.41 15.76
N ASN A 21 -6.97 -0.66 16.79
CA ASN A 21 -8.29 -0.07 16.91
C ASN A 21 -8.37 1.35 16.39
N LYS A 22 -7.36 1.79 15.69
CA LYS A 22 -7.39 3.14 15.16
C LYS A 22 -8.40 3.26 14.04
N PHE A 23 -8.99 4.44 13.94
CA PHE A 23 -9.93 4.69 12.88
C PHE A 23 -9.26 5.39 11.71
N GLU A 24 -8.02 5.81 11.88
CA GLU A 24 -7.28 6.50 10.84
C GLU A 24 -5.81 6.19 11.02
N ALA A 25 -5.10 5.99 9.94
CA ALA A 25 -3.68 5.71 9.99
C ALA A 25 -3.02 6.15 8.70
N LYS A 26 -1.72 6.27 8.74
CA LYS A 26 -0.97 6.62 7.55
C LYS A 26 -0.85 5.40 6.65
N CYS A 27 -0.84 5.63 5.34
CA CYS A 27 -0.57 4.58 4.35
C CYS A 27 0.70 3.82 4.75
N TRP A 28 0.69 2.52 4.55
CA TRP A 28 1.83 1.70 4.97
C TRP A 28 3.08 1.87 4.12
N VAL A 29 2.97 2.49 2.95
CA VAL A 29 4.14 2.82 2.17
C VAL A 29 4.90 3.88 2.95
N GLN A 30 6.15 3.58 3.27
CA GLN A 30 6.90 4.36 4.23
C GLN A 30 6.90 5.86 4.01
N TRP A 31 7.09 6.30 2.79
CA TRP A 31 7.19 7.73 2.51
C TRP A 31 5.86 8.40 2.21
N CYS A 32 4.79 7.63 2.14
CA CYS A 32 3.50 8.20 1.80
C CYS A 32 2.81 8.75 3.03
N GLU A 33 2.35 9.98 2.95
CA GLU A 33 1.70 10.62 4.08
C GLU A 33 0.18 10.58 4.02
N ASN A 34 -0.37 9.93 3.02
CA ASN A 34 -1.82 9.88 2.91
C ASN A 34 -2.44 9.10 4.05
N LEU A 35 -3.57 9.59 4.53
CA LEU A 35 -4.27 8.92 5.61
C LEU A 35 -5.33 8.00 5.03
N VAL A 36 -5.52 6.87 5.68
CA VAL A 36 -6.53 5.91 5.29
C VAL A 36 -7.37 5.57 6.49
N THR A 37 -8.57 5.06 6.24
CA THR A 37 -9.47 4.61 7.31
C THR A 37 -9.84 3.16 7.00
N PRO A 38 -10.51 2.48 7.93
CA PRO A 38 -10.97 1.12 7.65
C PRO A 38 -11.87 1.03 6.43
N PHE A 39 -12.47 2.16 6.03
CA PHE A 39 -13.37 2.16 4.89
C PHE A 39 -12.69 2.54 3.59
N THR A 40 -11.55 3.20 3.66
CA THR A 40 -10.94 3.74 2.46
C THR A 40 -9.61 3.09 2.08
N PHE A 41 -9.05 2.27 2.96
CA PHE A 41 -7.76 1.68 2.66
C PHE A 41 -7.89 0.56 1.64
N GLU A 42 -6.79 0.25 1.03
CA GLU A 42 -6.70 -0.90 0.15
C GLU A 42 -5.81 -1.93 0.82
N ALA A 43 -6.21 -3.20 0.76
CA ALA A 43 -5.36 -4.27 1.26
C ALA A 43 -4.43 -4.66 0.13
N GLY A 44 -3.28 -4.02 0.08
CA GLY A 44 -2.36 -4.23 -1.03
C GLY A 44 -1.45 -5.41 -0.80
N HIS A 45 -1.12 -6.12 -1.85
CA HIS A 45 -0.21 -7.26 -1.78
C HIS A 45 1.22 -6.75 -1.78
N ASN A 46 2.01 -7.21 -0.83
CA ASN A 46 3.42 -6.86 -0.85
C ASN A 46 4.05 -7.52 -2.08
N ILE A 47 3.91 -8.83 -2.19
CA ILE A 47 4.36 -9.50 -3.40
C ILE A 47 3.12 -9.67 -4.27
N PRO A 48 3.13 -9.10 -5.49
CA PRO A 48 1.96 -9.17 -6.35
C PRO A 48 1.57 -10.60 -6.66
N ARG A 49 0.28 -10.82 -6.81
CA ARG A 49 -0.20 -12.15 -7.18
C ARG A 49 0.47 -12.68 -8.42
N SER A 50 0.68 -11.83 -9.40
CA SER A 50 1.31 -12.25 -10.64
C SER A 50 2.74 -12.71 -10.43
N LYS A 51 3.32 -12.39 -9.29
CA LYS A 51 4.67 -12.82 -8.98
C LYS A 51 4.69 -13.85 -7.87
N GLY A 52 3.58 -14.52 -7.66
CA GLY A 52 3.51 -15.57 -6.66
C GLY A 52 3.05 -15.14 -5.28
N GLY A 53 2.60 -13.91 -5.14
CA GLY A 53 2.15 -13.44 -3.84
C GLY A 53 0.88 -14.11 -3.41
N THR A 54 0.74 -14.32 -2.11
CA THR A 54 -0.44 -14.97 -1.55
C THR A 54 -1.37 -13.94 -0.95
N ASP A 55 -2.54 -14.42 -0.52
CA ASP A 55 -3.49 -13.56 0.16
C ASP A 55 -3.36 -13.69 1.68
N ASP A 56 -2.23 -14.15 2.16
CA ASP A 56 -1.99 -14.25 3.60
C ASP A 56 -1.83 -12.86 4.19
N ILE A 57 -2.24 -12.71 5.43
CA ILE A 57 -2.17 -11.41 6.09
C ILE A 57 -0.77 -10.82 6.06
N ASP A 58 0.24 -11.63 6.23
CA ASP A 58 1.59 -11.09 6.24
C ASP A 58 2.06 -10.64 4.86
N ASN A 59 1.30 -10.96 3.82
CA ASN A 59 1.59 -10.43 2.49
C ASN A 59 0.66 -9.28 2.10
N LEU A 60 -0.16 -8.82 3.04
CA LEU A 60 -1.10 -7.74 2.76
C LEU A 60 -0.79 -6.57 3.68
N ARG A 61 -0.96 -5.38 3.18
CA ARG A 61 -0.68 -4.17 3.96
C ARG A 61 -1.77 -3.14 3.70
N PRO A 62 -2.10 -2.32 4.71
CA PRO A 62 -3.11 -1.27 4.50
C PRO A 62 -2.46 -0.05 3.85
N ILE A 63 -2.73 0.14 2.59
CA ILE A 63 -2.15 1.25 1.84
C ILE A 63 -3.25 2.09 1.21
N CYS A 64 -2.90 3.24 0.71
CA CYS A 64 -3.89 4.10 0.07
C CYS A 64 -4.08 3.65 -1.38
N SER A 65 -5.19 4.04 -1.96
CA SER A 65 -5.49 3.63 -3.33
C SER A 65 -4.49 4.20 -4.32
N GLY A 66 -3.96 5.38 -4.03
CA GLY A 66 -2.96 5.97 -4.91
C GLY A 66 -1.71 5.11 -5.01
N CYS A 67 -1.19 4.68 -3.87
CA CYS A 67 -0.01 3.85 -3.87
C CYS A 67 -0.30 2.49 -4.51
N ASN A 68 -1.46 1.92 -4.18
CA ASN A 68 -1.82 0.63 -4.73
C ASN A 68 -1.85 0.67 -6.25
N ARG A 69 -2.43 1.71 -6.78
CA ARG A 69 -2.51 1.88 -8.21
C ARG A 69 -1.16 2.14 -8.84
N SER A 70 -0.35 2.95 -8.17
CA SER A 70 0.97 3.29 -8.71
C SER A 70 1.92 2.10 -8.77
N MET A 71 1.85 1.23 -7.77
CA MET A 71 2.72 0.07 -7.77
C MET A 71 2.33 -0.94 -8.84
N GLY A 72 1.04 -1.08 -9.08
CA GLY A 72 0.55 -2.06 -10.01
C GLY A 72 1.10 -3.42 -9.66
N ALA A 73 1.54 -4.15 -10.65
CA ALA A 73 2.12 -5.47 -10.44
C ALA A 73 3.63 -5.44 -10.58
N TYR A 74 4.23 -4.25 -10.61
CA TYR A 74 5.67 -4.14 -10.78
C TYR A 74 6.46 -4.18 -9.50
N TRP A 75 5.93 -3.57 -8.44
CA TRP A 75 6.70 -3.38 -7.22
C TRP A 75 6.13 -4.15 -6.08
N THR A 76 6.99 -4.66 -5.20
CA THR A 76 6.51 -5.06 -3.88
C THR A 76 6.34 -3.77 -3.09
N ILE A 77 5.56 -3.84 -2.02
CA ILE A 77 5.39 -2.66 -1.17
C ILE A 77 6.74 -2.30 -0.53
N ASP A 78 7.52 -3.31 -0.19
CA ASP A 78 8.84 -3.05 0.39
C ASP A 78 9.74 -2.33 -0.60
N GLU A 79 9.72 -2.74 -1.86
CA GLU A 79 10.50 -2.07 -2.88
C GLU A 79 10.03 -0.65 -3.11
N PHE A 80 8.72 -0.49 -3.16
CA PHE A 80 8.13 0.82 -3.40
C PHE A 80 8.44 1.76 -2.25
N SER A 81 8.38 1.24 -1.01
CA SER A 81 8.74 2.03 0.15
C SER A 81 10.21 2.41 0.13
N ALA A 82 11.05 1.51 -0.36
CA ALA A 82 12.48 1.78 -0.40
C ALA A 82 12.85 2.86 -1.39
N LEU A 83 11.98 3.17 -2.32
CA LEU A 83 12.27 4.22 -3.28
C LEU A 83 12.49 5.55 -2.57
N SER A 84 11.88 5.73 -1.42
CA SER A 84 11.99 7.00 -0.74
C SER A 84 13.43 7.34 -0.42
N SER A 85 14.24 6.35 -0.10
CA SER A 85 15.60 6.67 0.32
C SER A 85 16.46 7.19 -0.80
N ARG A 86 16.21 6.74 -2.03
CA ARG A 86 16.96 7.28 -3.11
C ARG A 86 16.13 8.28 -3.86
N SER A 87 14.88 8.35 -3.56
CA SER A 87 14.02 9.23 -4.28
C SER A 87 13.74 10.51 -3.56
N ALA A 88 14.35 10.75 -2.45
CA ALA A 88 14.22 12.03 -1.80
C ALA A 88 14.57 13.10 -2.81
N ASN A 89 15.66 12.90 -3.53
CA ASN A 89 16.07 13.84 -4.54
C ASN A 89 15.10 13.91 -5.69
N PHE A 90 14.54 12.77 -6.04
CA PHE A 90 13.59 12.73 -7.12
C PHE A 90 12.34 13.52 -6.77
N LEU A 91 11.83 13.34 -5.57
CA LEU A 91 10.65 14.04 -5.15
C LEU A 91 10.90 15.53 -5.03
N GLU A 92 12.05 15.89 -4.56
CA GLU A 92 12.42 17.26 -4.49
C GLU A 92 12.53 17.89 -5.83
N ARG A 93 13.11 17.18 -6.76
CA ARG A 93 13.24 17.63 -8.10
C ARG A 93 11.88 17.84 -8.72
N PHE A 94 10.99 16.93 -8.44
CA PHE A 94 9.67 16.99 -8.96
C PHE A 94 8.93 18.20 -8.42
N ARG A 95 9.06 18.42 -7.14
CA ARG A 95 8.46 19.53 -6.49
C ARG A 95 9.00 20.83 -7.05
N PHE A 96 10.26 20.82 -7.31
CA PHE A 96 10.92 21.94 -7.87
C PHE A 96 10.38 22.27 -9.27
N LEU A 97 10.19 21.27 -10.07
CA LEU A 97 9.69 21.46 -11.40
C LEU A 97 8.27 21.98 -11.42
N LYS A 98 7.54 21.67 -10.38
CA LYS A 98 6.19 22.11 -10.31
C LYS A 98 6.07 23.58 -10.09
N ASN A 99 7.01 24.18 -9.54
CA ASN A 99 7.01 25.58 -9.36
C ASN A 99 7.55 26.27 -10.58
#